data_ab22a551d34be464b3e3afd5ea4f96ea
#
_entry.id   ab22a551d34be464b3e3afd5ea4f96ea
#
_cell.length_a   1.000
_cell.length_b   1.000
_cell.length_c   1.000
_cell.angle_alpha   90.00
_cell.angle_beta   90.00
_cell.angle_gamma   90.00
#
_symmetry.space_group_name_H-M   'P 1'
#
loop_
_entity.id
_entity.type
_entity.pdbx_description
1 polymer ?
#
loop_
_entity_poly.entity_id
_entity_poly.type
_entity_poly.pdbx_seq_one_letter_code
_entity_poly.pdbx_strand_id
1 'polypeptide(L)'
;MTTPFPFVASQVLTAQQLNDIQNLPISDKTASYVLVAGDETKRTIMNAAGATTITVNNSIFTVGDVIQVANKGAGTCTITAGAGVTINTSGSLALAQYGGGYLLALSASTFTFFNLGGGGASYGVATGGTSSSITVGGLNYTLLTFTSDNNLVVSKAGLFDVLMFGGGGASGACFAGTGLQCTGGGGGGGLFTSTIYLSAATYAVKVGAGGASGRNGLGSGFANANASGGGTSGSPTVGQAGFPSSGGSGGGGADDTSTGAWYIGQPAFINTVTGYAGGTTSSNRQAASGGGGAASAGSANSGTTGGAGGAGYDVSTFIGGSALYKASGGGGASRGGTAGLGGS
;
A
#
# COMPACT_ATOMS: atom_id res chain seq x y z
N MET A 1 -48.61 8.67 -20.43
CA MET A 1 -47.26 8.58 -20.98
C MET A 1 -47.09 9.76 -21.93
N THR A 2 -46.51 10.86 -21.48
CA THR A 2 -46.07 11.92 -22.38
C THR A 2 -44.67 11.50 -22.84
N THR A 3 -44.62 10.87 -24.02
CA THR A 3 -43.31 10.67 -24.67
C THR A 3 -42.70 12.04 -24.88
N PRO A 4 -41.37 12.23 -24.66
CA PRO A 4 -40.68 13.51 -24.91
C PRO A 4 -40.83 13.95 -26.37
N PHE A 5 -41.23 13.03 -27.23
CA PHE A 5 -41.53 13.22 -28.64
C PHE A 5 -42.87 12.54 -28.96
N PRO A 6 -43.99 13.29 -28.89
CA PRO A 6 -45.28 12.76 -29.32
C PRO A 6 -45.24 12.62 -30.86
N PHE A 7 -44.81 11.45 -31.34
CA PHE A 7 -44.89 11.13 -32.76
C PHE A 7 -46.32 10.81 -33.10
N VAL A 8 -46.88 11.54 -34.05
CA VAL A 8 -48.16 11.22 -34.65
C VAL A 8 -47.89 10.34 -35.88
N ALA A 9 -48.75 9.35 -36.13
CA ALA A 9 -48.63 8.52 -37.33
C ALA A 9 -48.47 9.39 -38.60
N SER A 10 -47.50 9.08 -39.44
CA SER A 10 -47.15 9.82 -40.67
C SER A 10 -46.42 11.17 -40.45
N GLN A 11 -45.96 11.50 -39.24
CA GLN A 11 -45.16 12.68 -39.01
C GLN A 11 -43.70 12.43 -39.43
N VAL A 12 -43.13 13.29 -40.26
CA VAL A 12 -41.70 13.28 -40.60
C VAL A 12 -40.91 14.01 -39.48
N LEU A 13 -39.94 13.33 -38.91
CA LEU A 13 -39.07 13.95 -37.91
C LEU A 13 -38.25 15.08 -38.54
N THR A 14 -38.21 16.21 -37.86
CA THR A 14 -37.27 17.28 -38.24
C THR A 14 -35.87 16.91 -37.76
N ALA A 15 -34.83 17.47 -38.42
CA ALA A 15 -33.45 17.30 -37.96
C ALA A 15 -33.23 17.78 -36.52
N GLN A 16 -33.96 18.81 -36.08
CA GLN A 16 -33.90 19.30 -34.70
C GLN A 16 -34.44 18.26 -33.71
N GLN A 17 -35.60 17.66 -33.99
CA GLN A 17 -36.18 16.61 -33.13
C GLN A 17 -35.24 15.40 -33.03
N LEU A 18 -34.58 15.04 -34.11
CA LEU A 18 -33.59 13.94 -34.11
C LEU A 18 -32.33 14.30 -33.30
N ASN A 19 -31.86 15.54 -33.38
CA ASN A 19 -30.72 16.04 -32.57
C ASN A 19 -31.12 16.12 -31.09
N ASP A 20 -32.35 16.49 -30.77
CA ASP A 20 -32.82 16.59 -29.38
C ASP A 20 -32.92 15.22 -28.70
N ILE A 21 -33.15 14.12 -29.44
CA ILE A 21 -33.07 12.75 -28.92
C ILE A 21 -31.66 12.43 -28.40
N GLN A 22 -30.64 12.92 -29.08
CA GLN A 22 -29.24 12.66 -28.72
C GLN A 22 -28.69 13.66 -27.69
N ASN A 23 -29.22 14.87 -27.65
CA ASN A 23 -28.72 15.96 -26.83
C ASN A 23 -29.75 16.42 -25.79
N LEU A 24 -29.97 15.59 -24.75
CA LEU A 24 -30.86 15.95 -23.66
C LEU A 24 -30.39 17.25 -22.97
N PRO A 25 -31.31 18.22 -22.74
CA PRO A 25 -30.97 19.48 -22.11
C PRO A 25 -30.48 19.28 -20.65
N ILE A 26 -29.54 20.14 -20.24
CA ILE A 26 -29.05 20.16 -18.86
C ILE A 26 -30.05 20.90 -17.97
N SER A 27 -30.33 20.31 -16.81
CA SER A 27 -31.12 20.90 -15.72
C SER A 27 -30.24 21.08 -14.49
N ASP A 28 -29.58 22.25 -14.38
CA ASP A 28 -28.72 22.58 -13.24
C ASP A 28 -29.56 22.86 -11.98
N LYS A 29 -29.13 22.28 -10.86
CA LYS A 29 -29.70 22.44 -9.51
C LYS A 29 -28.62 22.90 -8.54
N THR A 30 -28.87 23.93 -7.78
CA THR A 30 -27.93 24.50 -6.79
C THR A 30 -28.34 24.23 -5.33
N ALA A 31 -29.45 23.53 -5.13
CA ALA A 31 -29.99 23.13 -3.83
C ALA A 31 -30.62 21.73 -3.94
N SER A 32 -30.93 21.12 -2.80
CA SER A 32 -31.65 19.84 -2.76
C SER A 32 -32.90 19.88 -3.63
N TYR A 33 -33.12 18.82 -4.40
CA TYR A 33 -34.12 18.79 -5.44
C TYR A 33 -34.98 17.52 -5.35
N VAL A 34 -36.27 17.67 -5.62
CA VAL A 34 -37.20 16.54 -5.75
C VAL A 34 -37.46 16.35 -7.23
N LEU A 35 -37.20 15.14 -7.75
CA LEU A 35 -37.44 14.80 -9.14
C LEU A 35 -38.91 14.94 -9.49
N VAL A 36 -39.18 15.46 -10.68
CA VAL A 36 -40.55 15.64 -11.22
C VAL A 36 -40.68 14.91 -12.57
N ALA A 37 -41.92 14.66 -13.00
CA ALA A 37 -42.20 14.16 -14.35
C ALA A 37 -41.58 15.12 -15.40
N GLY A 38 -40.90 14.58 -16.38
CA GLY A 38 -40.16 15.33 -17.38
C GLY A 38 -38.63 15.45 -17.09
N ASP A 39 -38.15 15.02 -15.92
CA ASP A 39 -36.69 14.91 -15.69
C ASP A 39 -36.06 13.74 -16.44
N GLU A 40 -36.85 12.76 -16.90
CA GLU A 40 -36.44 11.69 -17.81
C GLU A 40 -35.98 12.20 -19.17
N THR A 41 -36.43 13.43 -19.55
CA THR A 41 -36.03 14.09 -20.81
C THR A 41 -34.88 15.06 -20.64
N LYS A 42 -34.21 15.06 -19.49
CA LYS A 42 -33.12 16.00 -19.14
C LYS A 42 -31.98 15.28 -18.44
N ARG A 43 -30.83 15.96 -18.37
CA ARG A 43 -29.73 15.60 -17.49
C ARG A 43 -29.80 16.46 -16.25
N THR A 44 -30.21 15.89 -15.13
CA THR A 44 -30.27 16.60 -13.83
C THR A 44 -28.86 16.69 -13.24
N ILE A 45 -28.32 17.90 -13.16
CA ILE A 45 -26.96 18.16 -12.67
C ILE A 45 -27.06 18.92 -11.36
N MET A 46 -26.52 18.34 -10.27
CA MET A 46 -26.37 19.06 -9.00
C MET A 46 -25.05 19.86 -9.03
N ASN A 47 -25.12 21.15 -8.70
CA ASN A 47 -23.97 22.05 -8.68
C ASN A 47 -24.01 22.90 -7.40
N ALA A 48 -23.78 22.26 -6.26
CA ALA A 48 -23.78 22.91 -4.95
C ALA A 48 -22.44 22.72 -4.23
N ALA A 49 -22.01 23.73 -3.49
CA ALA A 49 -20.79 23.64 -2.67
C ALA A 49 -21.01 22.83 -1.38
N GLY A 50 -22.23 22.81 -0.84
CA GLY A 50 -22.62 22.03 0.34
C GLY A 50 -23.31 20.72 -0.01
N ALA A 51 -23.49 19.86 1.00
CA ALA A 51 -24.20 18.60 0.84
C ALA A 51 -25.67 18.82 0.43
N THR A 52 -26.15 18.05 -0.54
CA THR A 52 -27.51 18.15 -1.10
C THR A 52 -28.11 16.76 -1.33
N THR A 53 -29.42 16.73 -1.62
CA THR A 53 -30.13 15.50 -1.98
C THR A 53 -30.88 15.66 -3.31
N ILE A 54 -31.00 14.55 -4.05
CA ILE A 54 -31.98 14.37 -5.13
C ILE A 54 -32.95 13.31 -4.66
N THR A 55 -34.20 13.69 -4.45
CA THR A 55 -35.25 12.80 -3.91
C THR A 55 -36.15 12.27 -5.03
N VAL A 56 -36.40 10.97 -5.01
CA VAL A 56 -37.36 10.29 -5.91
C VAL A 56 -38.63 9.96 -5.14
N ASN A 57 -39.75 10.50 -5.57
CA ASN A 57 -41.04 10.18 -4.99
C ASN A 57 -41.79 9.06 -5.76
N ASN A 58 -42.75 8.44 -5.08
CA ASN A 58 -43.60 7.41 -5.65
C ASN A 58 -44.48 7.98 -6.77
N SER A 59 -44.76 7.19 -7.79
CA SER A 59 -45.71 7.48 -8.88
C SER A 59 -45.38 8.70 -9.75
N ILE A 60 -44.14 9.14 -9.76
CA ILE A 60 -43.68 10.23 -10.65
C ILE A 60 -43.26 9.69 -12.01
N PHE A 61 -42.61 8.51 -12.03
CA PHE A 61 -42.08 7.88 -13.24
C PHE A 61 -42.79 6.56 -13.55
N THR A 62 -42.77 6.18 -14.81
CA THR A 62 -43.32 4.91 -15.30
C THR A 62 -42.23 3.88 -15.54
N VAL A 63 -42.61 2.61 -15.66
CA VAL A 63 -41.66 1.52 -15.94
C VAL A 63 -40.90 1.82 -17.23
N GLY A 64 -39.58 1.73 -17.16
CA GLY A 64 -38.69 1.98 -18.28
C GLY A 64 -38.12 3.41 -18.35
N ASP A 65 -38.66 4.35 -17.57
CA ASP A 65 -38.09 5.71 -17.54
C ASP A 65 -36.67 5.68 -16.97
N VAL A 66 -35.75 6.43 -17.61
CA VAL A 66 -34.35 6.56 -17.22
C VAL A 66 -34.05 8.02 -16.91
N ILE A 67 -33.66 8.28 -15.67
CA ILE A 67 -33.33 9.63 -15.21
C ILE A 67 -31.80 9.70 -15.06
N GLN A 68 -31.17 10.60 -15.81
CA GLN A 68 -29.74 10.86 -15.71
C GLN A 68 -29.47 11.88 -14.60
N VAL A 69 -28.57 11.53 -13.68
CA VAL A 69 -28.17 12.40 -12.58
C VAL A 69 -26.65 12.49 -12.50
N ALA A 70 -26.12 13.69 -12.23
CA ALA A 70 -24.71 13.88 -11.97
C ALA A 70 -24.49 14.98 -10.95
N ASN A 71 -23.37 14.92 -10.25
CA ASN A 71 -22.93 15.94 -9.30
C ASN A 71 -21.68 16.66 -9.84
N LYS A 72 -21.84 17.92 -10.23
CA LYS A 72 -20.75 18.82 -10.65
C LYS A 72 -20.18 19.61 -9.47
N GLY A 73 -21.01 19.81 -8.43
CA GLY A 73 -20.66 20.61 -7.25
C GLY A 73 -19.63 19.94 -6.35
N ALA A 74 -18.95 20.72 -5.51
CA ALA A 74 -17.99 20.22 -4.54
C ALA A 74 -18.62 19.46 -3.37
N GLY A 75 -19.89 19.77 -3.04
CA GLY A 75 -20.64 19.07 -1.99
C GLY A 75 -21.14 17.71 -2.46
N THR A 76 -21.22 16.73 -1.56
CA THR A 76 -21.80 15.42 -1.86
C THR A 76 -23.29 15.56 -2.17
N CYS A 77 -23.74 14.95 -3.29
CA CYS A 77 -25.15 14.85 -3.64
C CYS A 77 -25.66 13.43 -3.39
N THR A 78 -26.62 13.25 -2.49
CA THR A 78 -27.16 11.92 -2.16
C THR A 78 -28.50 11.70 -2.85
N ILE A 79 -28.65 10.58 -3.57
CA ILE A 79 -29.95 10.15 -4.10
C ILE A 79 -30.74 9.53 -2.95
N THR A 80 -31.95 10.03 -2.70
CA THR A 80 -32.79 9.60 -1.57
C THR A 80 -34.13 9.09 -2.05
N ALA A 81 -34.62 8.05 -1.40
CA ALA A 81 -35.97 7.53 -1.61
C ALA A 81 -37.01 8.38 -0.86
N GLY A 82 -38.05 8.83 -1.53
CA GLY A 82 -39.23 9.37 -0.90
C GLY A 82 -40.09 8.29 -0.21
N ALA A 83 -41.16 8.70 0.43
CA ALA A 83 -42.05 7.76 1.13
C ALA A 83 -42.57 6.66 0.19
N GLY A 84 -42.45 5.40 0.59
CA GLY A 84 -42.91 4.24 -0.17
C GLY A 84 -42.05 3.90 -1.41
N VAL A 85 -40.89 4.50 -1.58
CA VAL A 85 -39.94 4.21 -2.68
C VAL A 85 -38.80 3.32 -2.21
N THR A 86 -38.44 2.37 -3.07
CA THR A 86 -37.23 1.53 -2.90
C THR A 86 -36.24 1.83 -4.03
N ILE A 87 -34.98 2.12 -3.67
CA ILE A 87 -33.90 2.29 -4.64
C ILE A 87 -32.87 1.18 -4.42
N ASN A 88 -32.77 0.27 -5.38
CA ASN A 88 -31.76 -0.78 -5.41
C ASN A 88 -30.47 -0.22 -6.03
N THR A 89 -29.31 -0.58 -5.50
CA THR A 89 -28.01 -0.22 -6.07
C THR A 89 -26.95 -1.23 -5.65
N SER A 90 -25.98 -1.47 -6.51
CA SER A 90 -24.75 -2.19 -6.17
C SER A 90 -23.61 -1.26 -5.73
N GLY A 91 -23.83 0.07 -5.79
CA GLY A 91 -22.86 1.09 -5.46
C GLY A 91 -23.38 2.10 -4.44
N SER A 92 -22.73 3.24 -4.32
CA SER A 92 -23.14 4.33 -3.44
C SER A 92 -24.25 5.16 -4.07
N LEU A 93 -25.26 5.55 -3.27
CA LEU A 93 -26.23 6.60 -3.62
C LEU A 93 -25.68 8.01 -3.37
N ALA A 94 -24.56 8.13 -2.67
CA ALA A 94 -23.87 9.41 -2.45
C ALA A 94 -22.88 9.64 -3.60
N LEU A 95 -23.13 10.68 -4.38
CA LEU A 95 -22.33 11.11 -5.51
C LEU A 95 -21.34 12.18 -5.06
N ALA A 96 -20.05 11.86 -5.10
CA ALA A 96 -18.98 12.85 -4.94
C ALA A 96 -18.97 13.81 -6.15
N GLN A 97 -18.16 14.85 -6.09
CA GLN A 97 -17.95 15.75 -7.23
C GLN A 97 -17.57 14.94 -8.49
N TYR A 98 -18.19 15.24 -9.62
CA TYR A 98 -18.09 14.55 -10.92
C TYR A 98 -18.60 13.10 -10.93
N GLY A 99 -19.23 12.63 -9.86
CA GLY A 99 -19.96 11.38 -9.85
C GLY A 99 -21.33 11.50 -10.52
N GLY A 100 -21.86 10.38 -11.05
CA GLY A 100 -23.16 10.35 -11.70
C GLY A 100 -23.64 8.95 -12.00
N GLY A 101 -24.83 8.85 -12.58
CA GLY A 101 -25.42 7.56 -12.93
C GLY A 101 -26.80 7.67 -13.55
N TYR A 102 -27.43 6.52 -13.68
CA TYR A 102 -28.80 6.39 -14.19
C TYR A 102 -29.71 5.78 -13.14
N LEU A 103 -30.87 6.39 -12.93
CA LEU A 103 -31.97 5.83 -12.15
C LEU A 103 -32.97 5.25 -13.13
N LEU A 104 -33.13 3.93 -13.16
CA LEU A 104 -34.11 3.21 -13.97
C LEU A 104 -35.35 2.88 -13.15
N ALA A 105 -36.52 3.28 -13.61
CA ALA A 105 -37.77 2.92 -12.99
C ALA A 105 -38.18 1.48 -13.37
N LEU A 106 -38.27 0.59 -12.37
CA LEU A 106 -38.74 -0.79 -12.51
C LEU A 106 -40.25 -0.91 -12.21
N SER A 107 -40.77 0.02 -11.41
CA SER A 107 -42.19 0.21 -11.13
C SER A 107 -42.43 1.67 -10.69
N ALA A 108 -43.66 2.03 -10.39
CA ALA A 108 -43.97 3.35 -9.86
C ALA A 108 -43.23 3.67 -8.53
N SER A 109 -42.79 2.64 -7.79
CA SER A 109 -42.19 2.78 -6.46
C SER A 109 -40.80 2.08 -6.32
N THR A 110 -40.34 1.38 -7.36
CA THR A 110 -39.07 0.64 -7.30
C THR A 110 -38.14 1.10 -8.42
N PHE A 111 -36.95 1.45 -8.04
CA PHE A 111 -35.89 1.94 -8.95
C PHE A 111 -34.61 1.16 -8.77
N THR A 112 -33.79 1.11 -9.83
CA THR A 112 -32.39 0.68 -9.74
C THR A 112 -31.49 1.83 -10.13
N PHE A 113 -30.53 2.15 -9.28
CA PHE A 113 -29.52 3.14 -9.57
C PHE A 113 -28.22 2.47 -10.04
N PHE A 114 -27.83 2.75 -11.28
CA PHE A 114 -26.56 2.38 -11.86
C PHE A 114 -25.57 3.53 -11.64
N ASN A 115 -24.72 3.38 -10.65
CA ASN A 115 -23.67 4.36 -10.37
C ASN A 115 -22.56 4.24 -11.43
N LEU A 116 -22.41 5.24 -12.31
CA LEU A 116 -21.35 5.36 -13.30
C LEU A 116 -20.17 6.21 -12.79
N GLY A 117 -20.38 6.89 -11.71
CA GLY A 117 -19.31 7.57 -11.00
C GLY A 117 -18.31 6.52 -10.60
N GLY A 118 -17.10 6.66 -11.12
CA GLY A 118 -16.05 5.68 -10.97
C GLY A 118 -16.12 5.02 -9.62
N GLY A 119 -16.20 3.72 -9.61
CA GLY A 119 -15.75 2.99 -8.47
C GLY A 119 -14.31 3.40 -8.26
N GLY A 120 -14.11 4.56 -7.64
CA GLY A 120 -12.83 4.87 -7.02
C GLY A 120 -12.55 3.63 -6.23
N ALA A 121 -11.35 3.06 -6.40
CA ALA A 121 -10.95 1.87 -5.69
C ALA A 121 -11.53 1.98 -4.28
N SER A 122 -12.35 1.00 -3.87
CA SER A 122 -13.02 1.06 -2.56
C SER A 122 -11.93 0.95 -1.51
N TYR A 123 -11.40 2.10 -1.11
CA TYR A 123 -10.38 2.15 -0.06
C TYR A 123 -10.97 1.58 1.21
N GLY A 124 -10.20 0.69 1.82
CA GLY A 124 -10.55 0.14 3.11
C GLY A 124 -10.48 1.18 4.22
N VAL A 125 -11.18 0.91 5.31
CA VAL A 125 -11.04 1.67 6.57
C VAL A 125 -10.59 0.72 7.63
N ALA A 126 -9.51 1.08 8.33
CA ALA A 126 -8.95 0.27 9.39
C ALA A 126 -8.44 1.13 10.55
N THR A 127 -8.26 0.48 11.70
CA THR A 127 -7.64 1.04 12.90
C THR A 127 -6.60 0.06 13.43
N GLY A 128 -5.68 0.56 14.25
CA GLY A 128 -4.59 -0.23 14.86
C GLY A 128 -3.26 0.51 14.83
N GLY A 129 -2.29 0.05 15.61
CA GLY A 129 -1.00 0.71 15.69
C GLY A 129 -1.08 2.20 16.06
N THR A 130 -0.07 2.96 15.65
CA THR A 130 -0.07 4.44 15.76
C THR A 130 -0.59 5.04 14.46
N SER A 131 -1.62 5.90 14.57
CA SER A 131 -2.27 6.55 13.42
C SER A 131 -1.71 7.95 13.18
N SER A 132 -1.45 8.29 11.91
CA SER A 132 -1.11 9.64 11.48
C SER A 132 -1.68 9.92 10.09
N SER A 133 -1.89 11.21 9.76
CA SER A 133 -2.29 11.62 8.41
C SER A 133 -1.05 11.94 7.59
N ILE A 134 -1.01 11.45 6.35
CA ILE A 134 0.05 11.73 5.39
C ILE A 134 -0.56 12.14 4.05
N THR A 135 0.22 12.86 3.24
CA THR A 135 -0.15 13.21 1.86
C THR A 135 0.92 12.70 0.91
N VAL A 136 0.53 11.85 -0.02
CA VAL A 136 1.43 11.28 -1.04
C VAL A 136 0.80 11.49 -2.42
N GLY A 137 1.56 12.08 -3.35
CA GLY A 137 1.06 12.36 -4.69
C GLY A 137 -0.20 13.26 -4.74
N GLY A 138 -0.40 14.12 -3.73
CA GLY A 138 -1.58 14.98 -3.61
C GLY A 138 -2.82 14.29 -3.02
N LEU A 139 -2.74 13.03 -2.64
CA LEU A 139 -3.81 12.28 -1.98
C LEU A 139 -3.54 12.15 -0.48
N ASN A 140 -4.60 12.26 0.32
CA ASN A 140 -4.53 12.10 1.77
C ASN A 140 -4.76 10.64 2.16
N TYR A 141 -3.86 10.12 3.02
CA TYR A 141 -3.93 8.77 3.58
C TYR A 141 -3.91 8.81 5.10
N THR A 142 -4.47 7.76 5.70
CA THR A 142 -4.24 7.43 7.11
C THR A 142 -3.13 6.38 7.16
N LEU A 143 -1.97 6.75 7.71
CA LEU A 143 -0.86 5.83 7.94
C LEU A 143 -1.06 5.15 9.31
N LEU A 144 -1.06 3.83 9.33
CA LEU A 144 -1.06 3.01 10.53
C LEU A 144 0.31 2.36 10.70
N THR A 145 1.05 2.74 11.74
CA THR A 145 2.42 2.25 12.00
C THR A 145 2.42 1.25 13.13
N PHE A 146 3.02 0.07 12.89
CA PHE A 146 3.16 -1.00 13.86
C PHE A 146 4.65 -1.20 14.19
N THR A 147 5.04 -1.02 15.45
CA THR A 147 6.40 -1.23 15.97
C THR A 147 6.49 -2.40 16.95
N SER A 148 5.38 -3.04 17.24
CA SER A 148 5.25 -4.25 18.06
C SER A 148 4.03 -5.05 17.59
N ASP A 149 3.95 -6.31 18.01
CA ASP A 149 2.80 -7.16 17.77
C ASP A 149 1.50 -6.47 18.19
N ASN A 150 0.50 -6.47 17.31
CA ASN A 150 -0.79 -5.82 17.55
C ASN A 150 -1.85 -6.37 16.57
N ASN A 151 -3.05 -5.78 16.58
CA ASN A 151 -4.12 -6.09 15.65
C ASN A 151 -4.39 -4.92 14.69
N LEU A 152 -4.61 -5.25 13.41
CA LEU A 152 -5.23 -4.38 12.43
C LEU A 152 -6.72 -4.74 12.36
N VAL A 153 -7.61 -3.80 12.72
CA VAL A 153 -9.06 -4.00 12.65
C VAL A 153 -9.58 -3.29 11.40
N VAL A 154 -9.95 -4.05 10.39
CA VAL A 154 -10.58 -3.56 9.16
C VAL A 154 -12.08 -3.47 9.39
N SER A 155 -12.62 -2.24 9.47
CA SER A 155 -14.05 -1.97 9.63
C SER A 155 -14.79 -1.88 8.29
N LYS A 156 -14.10 -1.48 7.23
CA LYS A 156 -14.62 -1.47 5.86
C LYS A 156 -13.63 -2.17 4.93
N ALA A 157 -14.12 -3.19 4.24
CA ALA A 157 -13.33 -3.91 3.23
C ALA A 157 -12.85 -2.97 2.11
N GLY A 158 -11.65 -3.22 1.57
CA GLY A 158 -11.11 -2.45 0.46
C GLY A 158 -9.62 -2.68 0.24
N LEU A 159 -9.00 -1.81 -0.54
CA LEU A 159 -7.59 -1.85 -0.85
C LEU A 159 -6.77 -1.11 0.20
N PHE A 160 -5.61 -1.66 0.54
CA PHE A 160 -4.63 -1.11 1.46
C PHE A 160 -3.24 -1.19 0.84
N ASP A 161 -2.52 -0.08 0.86
CA ASP A 161 -1.10 -0.08 0.54
C ASP A 161 -0.31 -0.53 1.76
N VAL A 162 0.58 -1.49 1.57
CA VAL A 162 1.34 -2.14 2.64
C VAL A 162 2.82 -2.01 2.37
N LEU A 163 3.54 -1.56 3.39
CA LEU A 163 5.00 -1.58 3.45
C LEU A 163 5.40 -2.27 4.75
N MET A 164 6.26 -3.28 4.66
CA MET A 164 6.66 -4.08 5.79
C MET A 164 8.13 -4.45 5.72
N PHE A 165 8.80 -4.41 6.86
CA PHE A 165 10.18 -4.85 7.01
C PHE A 165 10.28 -5.98 8.03
N GLY A 166 11.13 -6.96 7.78
CA GLY A 166 11.57 -7.91 8.79
C GLY A 166 12.56 -7.28 9.77
N GLY A 167 12.80 -7.92 10.89
CA GLY A 167 13.88 -7.53 11.82
C GLY A 167 15.25 -7.74 11.18
N GLY A 168 16.23 -6.86 11.43
CA GLY A 168 17.59 -7.01 10.95
C GLY A 168 18.32 -8.18 11.63
N GLY A 169 19.27 -8.81 10.94
CA GLY A 169 20.17 -9.80 11.50
C GLY A 169 21.23 -9.17 12.42
N ALA A 170 21.73 -9.95 13.36
CA ALA A 170 22.81 -9.49 14.23
C ALA A 170 24.19 -9.63 13.57
N SER A 171 25.19 -8.91 14.08
CA SER A 171 26.58 -9.27 13.89
C SER A 171 26.89 -10.62 14.55
N GLY A 172 27.86 -11.33 14.04
CA GLY A 172 28.34 -12.55 14.68
C GLY A 172 28.90 -12.26 16.08
N ALA A 173 28.94 -13.29 16.93
CA ALA A 173 29.57 -13.19 18.25
C ALA A 173 31.09 -13.18 18.10
N CYS A 174 31.79 -12.25 18.75
CA CYS A 174 33.23 -12.30 18.95
C CYS A 174 33.54 -13.05 20.23
N PHE A 175 34.45 -14.01 20.18
CA PHE A 175 34.96 -14.66 21.38
C PHE A 175 36.24 -13.97 21.87
N ALA A 176 36.30 -13.68 23.15
CA ALA A 176 37.49 -13.18 23.84
C ALA A 176 38.53 -14.33 24.03
N GLY A 177 39.08 -14.79 22.94
CA GLY A 177 40.15 -15.79 22.89
C GLY A 177 41.40 -15.19 22.30
N THR A 178 42.52 -15.93 22.31
CA THR A 178 43.86 -15.51 21.85
C THR A 178 43.97 -15.23 20.34
N GLY A 179 42.91 -15.30 19.60
CA GLY A 179 42.84 -14.96 18.17
C GLY A 179 42.01 -13.69 17.96
N LEU A 180 42.55 -12.76 17.23
CA LEU A 180 41.91 -11.51 16.84
C LEU A 180 40.93 -11.78 15.67
N GLN A 181 39.66 -11.70 15.96
CA GLN A 181 38.59 -12.11 15.04
C GLN A 181 37.71 -10.92 14.68
N CYS A 182 37.45 -10.75 13.39
CA CYS A 182 36.56 -9.71 12.89
C CYS A 182 35.22 -10.32 12.46
N THR A 183 34.14 -9.76 12.95
CA THR A 183 32.77 -10.17 12.56
C THR A 183 32.22 -9.32 11.42
N GLY A 184 31.50 -9.94 10.50
CA GLY A 184 30.80 -9.23 9.45
C GLY A 184 29.62 -8.43 9.99
N GLY A 185 29.06 -7.56 9.16
CA GLY A 185 27.81 -6.86 9.44
C GLY A 185 26.60 -7.77 9.26
N GLY A 186 25.58 -7.65 10.12
CA GLY A 186 24.31 -8.33 9.92
C GLY A 186 23.54 -7.75 8.72
N GLY A 187 22.74 -8.57 8.06
CA GLY A 187 21.87 -8.14 6.96
C GLY A 187 20.66 -7.36 7.47
N GLY A 188 20.18 -6.40 6.69
CA GLY A 188 18.91 -5.72 6.92
C GLY A 188 17.72 -6.70 6.81
N GLY A 189 16.58 -6.37 7.41
CA GLY A 189 15.35 -7.13 7.20
C GLY A 189 14.90 -7.05 5.74
N GLY A 190 14.18 -8.08 5.29
CA GLY A 190 13.57 -8.07 3.96
C GLY A 190 12.46 -7.04 3.88
N LEU A 191 12.21 -6.55 2.67
CA LEU A 191 11.16 -5.60 2.34
C LEU A 191 10.01 -6.33 1.64
N PHE A 192 8.78 -6.08 2.09
CA PHE A 192 7.55 -6.40 1.35
C PHE A 192 6.79 -5.10 1.07
N THR A 193 6.37 -4.89 -0.17
CA THR A 193 5.50 -3.77 -0.56
C THR A 193 4.47 -4.26 -1.57
N SER A 194 3.20 -3.96 -1.34
CA SER A 194 2.10 -4.33 -2.23
C SER A 194 0.83 -3.58 -1.85
N THR A 195 -0.08 -3.44 -2.81
CA THR A 195 -1.49 -3.09 -2.53
C THR A 195 -2.28 -4.38 -2.41
N ILE A 196 -2.96 -4.60 -1.28
CA ILE A 196 -3.72 -5.81 -1.00
C ILE A 196 -5.18 -5.49 -0.67
N TYR A 197 -6.09 -6.39 -1.05
CA TYR A 197 -7.48 -6.31 -0.64
C TYR A 197 -7.68 -7.06 0.68
N LEU A 198 -8.31 -6.39 1.67
CA LEU A 198 -8.69 -6.99 2.95
C LEU A 198 -10.20 -6.91 3.14
N SER A 199 -10.80 -8.01 3.57
CA SER A 199 -12.19 -8.02 4.04
C SER A 199 -12.32 -7.39 5.43
N ALA A 200 -13.53 -7.01 5.82
CA ALA A 200 -13.78 -6.52 7.19
C ALA A 200 -13.54 -7.67 8.18
N ALA A 201 -12.49 -7.55 8.97
CA ALA A 201 -12.04 -8.54 9.96
C ALA A 201 -10.91 -7.96 10.84
N THR A 202 -10.53 -8.70 11.86
CA THR A 202 -9.34 -8.42 12.66
C THR A 202 -8.18 -9.31 12.20
N TYR A 203 -7.05 -8.69 11.86
CA TYR A 203 -5.83 -9.36 11.41
C TYR A 203 -4.73 -9.17 12.45
N ALA A 204 -4.14 -10.29 12.93
CA ALA A 204 -2.97 -10.21 13.78
C ALA A 204 -1.76 -9.71 12.99
N VAL A 205 -1.13 -8.65 13.47
CA VAL A 205 0.12 -8.10 12.93
C VAL A 205 1.27 -8.58 13.80
N LYS A 206 2.27 -9.21 13.19
CA LYS A 206 3.52 -9.63 13.80
C LYS A 206 4.64 -8.71 13.36
N VAL A 207 5.39 -8.18 14.32
CA VAL A 207 6.57 -7.34 14.06
C VAL A 207 7.83 -8.11 14.43
N GLY A 208 8.65 -8.42 13.44
CA GLY A 208 9.87 -9.20 13.61
C GLY A 208 10.90 -8.44 14.44
N ALA A 209 11.34 -9.01 15.55
CA ALA A 209 12.46 -8.48 16.33
C ALA A 209 13.78 -8.63 15.58
N GLY A 210 14.73 -7.72 15.82
CA GLY A 210 16.11 -7.89 15.40
C GLY A 210 16.74 -9.13 16.02
N GLY A 211 17.69 -9.74 15.34
CA GLY A 211 18.43 -10.90 15.82
C GLY A 211 19.24 -10.57 17.07
N ALA A 212 19.24 -11.44 18.07
CA ALA A 212 20.23 -11.42 19.12
C ALA A 212 21.60 -11.80 18.57
N SER A 213 22.71 -11.52 19.29
CA SER A 213 24.06 -11.81 18.83
C SER A 213 24.19 -13.20 18.19
N GLY A 214 24.69 -13.26 16.98
CA GLY A 214 24.86 -14.49 16.21
C GLY A 214 23.56 -15.12 15.67
N ARG A 215 22.45 -14.39 15.61
CA ARG A 215 21.15 -14.88 15.13
C ARG A 215 20.55 -14.01 14.04
N ASN A 216 19.75 -14.65 13.21
CA ASN A 216 18.92 -13.94 12.23
C ASN A 216 17.87 -13.09 12.92
N GLY A 217 17.44 -12.03 12.24
CA GLY A 217 16.22 -11.32 12.57
C GLY A 217 14.98 -12.20 12.37
N LEU A 218 13.89 -11.84 13.01
CA LEU A 218 12.59 -12.48 12.83
C LEU A 218 11.81 -11.81 11.69
N GLY A 219 10.95 -12.58 11.04
CA GLY A 219 10.06 -12.04 10.00
C GLY A 219 8.90 -11.22 10.60
N SER A 220 8.48 -10.20 9.88
CA SER A 220 7.21 -9.49 10.12
C SER A 220 6.12 -10.05 9.20
N GLY A 221 4.86 -10.01 9.63
CA GLY A 221 3.78 -10.52 8.80
C GLY A 221 2.40 -10.19 9.31
N PHE A 222 1.43 -10.16 8.41
CA PHE A 222 -0.01 -10.15 8.72
C PHE A 222 -0.80 -10.70 7.53
N ALA A 223 -1.95 -11.27 7.77
CA ALA A 223 -2.72 -11.97 6.74
C ALA A 223 -1.82 -12.96 5.96
N ASN A 224 -1.74 -12.82 4.63
CA ASN A 224 -0.90 -13.68 3.77
C ASN A 224 0.40 -12.97 3.32
N ALA A 225 0.72 -11.80 3.90
CA ALA A 225 1.91 -11.02 3.59
C ALA A 225 2.98 -11.26 4.65
N ASN A 226 4.24 -11.41 4.23
CA ASN A 226 5.37 -11.49 5.14
C ASN A 226 6.62 -10.81 4.57
N ALA A 227 7.46 -10.31 5.47
CA ALA A 227 8.81 -9.85 5.19
C ALA A 227 9.78 -10.67 6.06
N SER A 228 10.74 -11.36 5.45
CA SER A 228 11.68 -12.20 6.18
C SER A 228 12.68 -11.38 6.98
N GLY A 229 13.17 -11.94 8.09
CA GLY A 229 14.25 -11.32 8.86
C GLY A 229 15.57 -11.31 8.10
N GLY A 230 16.48 -10.41 8.45
CA GLY A 230 17.82 -10.32 7.92
C GLY A 230 18.72 -11.44 8.41
N GLY A 231 19.69 -11.82 7.60
CA GLY A 231 20.68 -12.86 7.93
C GLY A 231 21.72 -12.37 8.94
N THR A 232 22.12 -13.23 9.88
CA THR A 232 23.29 -12.97 10.75
C THR A 232 24.57 -12.99 9.94
N SER A 233 25.57 -12.23 10.37
CA SER A 233 26.92 -12.33 9.79
C SER A 233 27.65 -13.60 10.21
N GLY A 234 28.72 -13.91 9.51
CA GLY A 234 29.69 -14.92 9.94
C GLY A 234 30.24 -14.62 11.36
N SER A 235 30.44 -15.67 12.13
CA SER A 235 31.13 -15.62 13.44
C SER A 235 32.35 -16.50 13.39
N PRO A 236 33.55 -15.95 13.61
CA PRO A 236 34.72 -16.77 13.74
C PRO A 236 34.71 -17.45 15.13
N THR A 237 34.43 -18.74 15.19
CA THR A 237 34.52 -19.53 16.42
C THR A 237 35.68 -20.49 16.28
N VAL A 238 36.58 -20.55 17.26
CA VAL A 238 37.68 -21.53 17.28
C VAL A 238 37.09 -22.94 17.22
N GLY A 239 37.32 -23.63 16.09
CA GLY A 239 36.87 -25.00 15.86
C GLY A 239 35.45 -25.17 15.29
N GLN A 240 34.67 -24.10 15.16
CA GLN A 240 33.39 -24.13 14.43
C GLN A 240 33.14 -22.77 13.73
N ALA A 241 33.26 -22.80 12.44
CA ALA A 241 32.92 -21.65 11.61
C ALA A 241 31.43 -21.35 11.67
N GLY A 242 31.03 -20.25 12.31
CA GLY A 242 29.68 -19.70 12.15
C GLY A 242 29.55 -19.07 10.77
N PHE A 243 28.91 -19.76 9.84
CA PHE A 243 28.67 -19.22 8.51
C PHE A 243 27.65 -18.05 8.60
N PRO A 244 27.88 -16.97 7.82
CA PRO A 244 26.80 -15.99 7.64
C PRO A 244 25.56 -16.68 7.09
N SER A 245 24.41 -16.22 7.46
CA SER A 245 23.14 -16.81 7.00
C SER A 245 22.40 -15.94 6.01
N SER A 246 21.63 -16.61 5.16
CA SER A 246 20.68 -15.96 4.28
C SER A 246 19.49 -15.44 5.09
N GLY A 247 18.90 -14.35 4.62
CA GLY A 247 17.71 -13.75 5.17
C GLY A 247 17.03 -12.87 4.14
N GLY A 248 16.19 -11.94 4.55
CA GLY A 248 15.67 -10.90 3.66
C GLY A 248 16.82 -10.18 2.96
N SER A 249 17.84 -9.75 3.74
CA SER A 249 19.17 -9.45 3.22
C SER A 249 20.20 -10.36 3.88
N GLY A 250 21.24 -10.71 3.14
CA GLY A 250 22.28 -11.66 3.60
C GLY A 250 23.27 -11.03 4.60
N GLY A 251 23.78 -11.82 5.52
CA GLY A 251 24.87 -11.42 6.42
C GLY A 251 26.22 -11.29 5.71
N GLY A 252 27.08 -10.38 6.18
CA GLY A 252 28.44 -10.21 5.69
C GLY A 252 29.38 -11.31 6.14
N GLY A 253 30.41 -11.57 5.34
CA GLY A 253 31.46 -12.55 5.67
C GLY A 253 32.31 -12.10 6.87
N ALA A 254 32.78 -13.06 7.68
CA ALA A 254 33.71 -12.85 8.78
C ALA A 254 35.14 -13.24 8.40
N ASP A 255 36.12 -12.77 9.17
CA ASP A 255 37.51 -13.14 9.03
C ASP A 255 37.97 -13.98 10.25
N ASP A 256 38.56 -15.12 10.01
CA ASP A 256 39.19 -15.99 11.03
C ASP A 256 40.67 -16.15 10.78
N THR A 257 41.49 -15.66 11.73
CA THR A 257 42.94 -15.74 11.65
C THR A 257 43.49 -17.10 12.04
N SER A 258 42.74 -17.95 12.75
CA SER A 258 43.22 -19.20 13.31
C SER A 258 43.18 -20.38 12.34
N THR A 259 42.17 -20.43 11.48
CA THR A 259 41.97 -21.56 10.56
C THR A 259 42.25 -21.21 9.10
N GLY A 260 42.47 -19.93 8.77
CA GLY A 260 42.60 -19.48 7.38
C GLY A 260 41.31 -19.58 6.57
N ALA A 261 40.22 -19.81 7.24
CA ALA A 261 38.90 -19.91 6.59
C ALA A 261 38.32 -18.52 6.29
N TRP A 262 37.81 -18.36 5.10
CA TRP A 262 37.18 -17.13 4.63
C TRP A 262 35.69 -17.38 4.43
N TYR A 263 34.87 -16.49 4.97
CA TYR A 263 33.41 -16.63 4.88
C TYR A 263 32.85 -15.70 3.82
N ILE A 264 32.16 -16.31 2.86
CA ILE A 264 31.49 -15.59 1.78
C ILE A 264 30.20 -15.01 2.32
N GLY A 265 29.94 -13.73 2.04
CA GLY A 265 28.64 -13.10 2.32
C GLY A 265 27.49 -13.90 1.69
N GLN A 266 26.40 -14.06 2.40
CA GLN A 266 25.29 -14.89 1.93
C GLN A 266 24.33 -14.11 1.04
N PRO A 267 23.71 -14.77 0.05
CA PRO A 267 22.68 -14.16 -0.78
C PRO A 267 21.44 -13.83 0.05
N ALA A 268 20.63 -12.89 -0.44
CA ALA A 268 19.27 -12.69 0.04
C ALA A 268 18.37 -13.86 -0.38
N PHE A 269 17.29 -14.11 0.37
CA PHE A 269 16.26 -15.03 -0.09
C PHE A 269 15.54 -14.42 -1.30
N ILE A 270 15.52 -15.17 -2.40
CA ILE A 270 14.80 -14.81 -3.61
C ILE A 270 13.36 -15.35 -3.49
N ASN A 271 12.47 -14.59 -2.87
CA ASN A 271 11.03 -14.87 -3.00
C ASN A 271 10.21 -13.66 -2.57
N THR A 272 9.69 -12.86 -3.50
CA THR A 272 8.78 -11.72 -3.32
C THR A 272 9.21 -10.62 -2.34
N VAL A 273 10.33 -10.78 -1.67
CA VAL A 273 10.89 -9.89 -0.66
C VAL A 273 12.22 -9.37 -1.19
N THR A 274 12.34 -8.06 -1.39
CA THR A 274 13.58 -7.44 -1.85
C THR A 274 14.58 -7.37 -0.72
N GLY A 275 15.79 -7.81 -0.99
CA GLY A 275 16.97 -7.73 -0.13
C GLY A 275 18.19 -8.08 -0.95
N TYR A 276 19.36 -7.74 -0.47
CA TYR A 276 20.62 -7.94 -1.18
C TYR A 276 21.61 -8.76 -0.37
N ALA A 277 22.60 -9.32 -1.08
CA ALA A 277 23.65 -10.14 -0.48
C ALA A 277 24.54 -9.32 0.46
N GLY A 278 25.10 -9.98 1.47
CA GLY A 278 26.22 -9.47 2.22
C GLY A 278 27.50 -9.47 1.38
N GLY A 279 28.48 -8.62 1.75
CA GLY A 279 29.77 -8.56 1.11
C GLY A 279 30.62 -9.83 1.41
N THR A 280 31.48 -10.20 0.47
CA THR A 280 32.44 -11.30 0.65
C THR A 280 33.72 -10.82 1.28
N THR A 281 34.31 -11.58 2.23
CA THR A 281 35.57 -11.22 2.86
C THR A 281 36.74 -11.55 1.91
N SER A 282 37.68 -10.62 1.74
CA SER A 282 38.90 -10.83 1.01
C SER A 282 39.96 -11.46 1.92
N SER A 283 41.00 -12.07 1.34
CA SER A 283 42.00 -12.93 1.98
C SER A 283 43.00 -12.28 2.96
N ASN A 284 42.78 -11.04 3.39
CA ASN A 284 43.81 -10.28 4.13
C ASN A 284 43.73 -10.36 5.66
N ARG A 285 42.80 -11.12 6.23
CA ARG A 285 42.75 -11.48 7.67
C ARG A 285 42.69 -10.30 8.67
N GLN A 286 42.27 -9.11 8.26
CA GLN A 286 42.30 -7.92 9.12
C GLN A 286 40.99 -7.18 9.24
N ALA A 287 40.03 -7.52 8.36
CA ALA A 287 38.73 -6.88 8.35
C ALA A 287 37.65 -7.79 7.75
N ALA A 288 36.43 -7.61 8.19
CA ALA A 288 35.23 -8.34 7.76
C ALA A 288 34.33 -7.50 6.82
N SER A 289 33.42 -8.12 6.14
CA SER A 289 32.56 -7.51 5.13
C SER A 289 31.27 -6.95 5.72
N GLY A 290 30.61 -6.02 5.01
CA GLY A 290 29.31 -5.47 5.38
C GLY A 290 28.15 -6.43 5.04
N GLY A 291 27.07 -6.34 5.80
CA GLY A 291 25.80 -7.03 5.51
C GLY A 291 25.04 -6.34 4.38
N GLY A 292 24.18 -7.09 3.66
CA GLY A 292 23.29 -6.54 2.64
C GLY A 292 22.20 -5.66 3.24
N GLY A 293 21.70 -4.69 2.50
CA GLY A 293 20.55 -3.85 2.83
C GLY A 293 19.35 -4.13 1.91
N ALA A 294 18.27 -3.43 2.15
CA ALA A 294 17.05 -3.59 1.32
C ALA A 294 17.17 -2.92 -0.07
N ALA A 295 18.15 -2.04 -0.29
CA ALA A 295 18.35 -1.35 -1.57
C ALA A 295 19.68 -1.64 -2.24
N SER A 296 20.70 -2.15 -1.54
CA SER A 296 21.97 -2.55 -2.14
C SER A 296 22.67 -3.67 -1.36
N ALA A 297 23.62 -4.33 -2.02
CA ALA A 297 24.52 -5.31 -1.39
C ALA A 297 25.50 -4.64 -0.43
N GLY A 298 25.96 -5.40 0.58
CA GLY A 298 27.08 -5.02 1.40
C GLY A 298 28.41 -5.07 0.63
N SER A 299 29.37 -4.27 1.03
CA SER A 299 30.69 -4.23 0.41
C SER A 299 31.66 -5.26 1.00
N ALA A 300 32.55 -5.74 0.18
CA ALA A 300 33.73 -6.50 0.66
C ALA A 300 34.64 -5.60 1.51
N ASN A 301 35.42 -6.21 2.39
CA ASN A 301 36.48 -5.52 3.08
C ASN A 301 37.65 -5.19 2.12
N SER A 302 38.44 -4.17 2.44
CA SER A 302 39.65 -3.78 1.69
C SER A 302 40.79 -3.45 2.63
N GLY A 303 41.88 -4.22 2.54
CA GLY A 303 42.99 -4.09 3.46
C GLY A 303 42.56 -4.23 4.92
N THR A 304 42.88 -3.25 5.74
CA THR A 304 42.47 -3.14 7.14
C THR A 304 41.09 -2.46 7.32
N THR A 305 40.42 -2.12 6.26
CA THR A 305 39.12 -1.43 6.32
C THR A 305 37.95 -2.43 6.19
N GLY A 306 37.06 -2.40 7.13
CA GLY A 306 35.82 -3.19 7.08
C GLY A 306 34.91 -2.78 5.92
N GLY A 307 34.17 -3.72 5.33
CA GLY A 307 33.23 -3.45 4.28
C GLY A 307 32.02 -2.66 4.79
N ALA A 308 31.54 -1.70 4.02
CA ALA A 308 30.31 -0.95 4.36
C ALA A 308 29.07 -1.82 4.21
N GLY A 309 28.05 -1.57 5.04
CA GLY A 309 26.73 -2.16 4.91
C GLY A 309 25.99 -1.66 3.66
N GLY A 310 25.11 -2.49 3.12
CA GLY A 310 24.25 -2.13 2.01
C GLY A 310 23.19 -1.10 2.41
N ALA A 311 22.80 -0.24 1.45
CA ALA A 311 21.83 0.82 1.68
C ALA A 311 20.44 0.25 2.02
N GLY A 312 19.71 0.98 2.86
CA GLY A 312 18.32 0.72 3.18
C GLY A 312 17.36 1.21 2.08
N TYR A 313 16.12 0.82 2.17
CA TYR A 313 15.04 1.30 1.30
C TYR A 313 14.56 2.67 1.76
N ASP A 314 14.44 3.63 0.82
CA ASP A 314 13.86 4.94 1.10
C ASP A 314 12.33 4.86 1.15
N VAL A 315 11.79 4.97 2.37
CA VAL A 315 10.34 4.88 2.60
C VAL A 315 9.59 6.17 2.29
N SER A 316 10.27 7.26 1.95
CA SER A 316 9.62 8.54 1.62
C SER A 316 8.66 8.43 0.43
N THR A 317 8.92 7.51 -0.49
CA THR A 317 8.01 7.21 -1.62
C THR A 317 6.68 6.63 -1.16
N PHE A 318 6.63 6.00 0.01
CA PHE A 318 5.43 5.40 0.60
C PHE A 318 4.74 6.35 1.59
N ILE A 319 5.51 7.05 2.44
CA ILE A 319 4.94 7.88 3.52
C ILE A 319 4.95 9.38 3.20
N GLY A 320 5.59 9.80 2.11
CA GLY A 320 5.87 11.21 1.80
C GLY A 320 7.01 11.79 2.66
N GLY A 321 7.33 13.04 2.43
CA GLY A 321 8.34 13.78 3.20
C GLY A 321 9.77 13.63 2.67
N SER A 322 10.75 13.87 3.55
CA SER A 322 12.17 13.74 3.24
C SER A 322 12.61 12.28 3.19
N ALA A 323 13.71 11.98 2.51
CA ALA A 323 14.31 10.64 2.44
C ALA A 323 14.51 10.04 3.83
N LEU A 324 14.00 8.83 4.03
CA LEU A 324 14.10 8.08 5.28
C LEU A 324 14.40 6.61 4.95
N TYR A 325 15.58 6.16 5.28
CA TYR A 325 16.05 4.82 4.95
C TYR A 325 15.75 3.81 6.07
N LYS A 326 15.30 2.61 5.68
CA LYS A 326 14.99 1.48 6.56
C LYS A 326 15.61 0.19 6.04
N ALA A 327 15.91 -0.74 6.95
CA ALA A 327 16.50 -2.04 6.65
C ALA A 327 17.87 -1.96 5.96
N SER A 328 18.72 -1.05 6.42
CA SER A 328 20.13 -0.98 6.01
C SER A 328 20.92 -2.18 6.57
N GLY A 329 22.00 -2.56 5.90
CA GLY A 329 22.97 -3.54 6.38
C GLY A 329 23.96 -2.96 7.40
N GLY A 330 24.49 -3.79 8.28
CA GLY A 330 25.57 -3.41 9.21
C GLY A 330 26.93 -3.36 8.53
N GLY A 331 27.84 -2.51 9.02
CA GLY A 331 29.24 -2.49 8.59
C GLY A 331 30.06 -3.65 9.17
N GLY A 332 31.08 -4.07 8.46
CA GLY A 332 32.04 -5.09 8.91
C GLY A 332 33.06 -4.54 9.90
N ALA A 333 33.45 -5.34 10.87
CA ALA A 333 34.49 -4.99 11.84
C ALA A 333 35.88 -4.95 11.20
N SER A 334 36.82 -4.23 11.84
CA SER A 334 38.23 -4.18 11.48
C SER A 334 39.11 -4.35 12.70
N ARG A 335 40.25 -4.97 12.48
CA ARG A 335 41.33 -5.16 13.45
C ARG A 335 42.45 -4.18 13.16
N GLY A 336 42.59 -3.15 13.97
CA GLY A 336 43.69 -2.17 13.85
C GLY A 336 43.56 -1.20 12.68
N GLY A 337 42.41 -1.20 11.98
CA GLY A 337 42.07 -0.28 10.92
C GLY A 337 40.71 0.36 11.14
N THR A 338 40.04 0.76 10.07
CA THR A 338 38.72 1.42 10.11
C THR A 338 37.58 0.40 9.94
N ALA A 339 36.61 0.39 10.86
CA ALA A 339 35.40 -0.40 10.68
C ALA A 339 34.58 0.15 9.50
N GLY A 340 33.87 -0.74 8.83
CA GLY A 340 32.91 -0.35 7.78
C GLY A 340 31.76 0.46 8.36
N LEU A 341 31.27 1.42 7.59
CA LEU A 341 30.05 2.18 7.94
C LEU A 341 28.83 1.28 7.78
N GLY A 342 27.79 1.51 8.61
CA GLY A 342 26.46 0.98 8.31
C GLY A 342 25.93 1.58 7.01
N GLY A 343 25.03 0.86 6.33
CA GLY A 343 24.34 1.40 5.16
C GLY A 343 23.45 2.60 5.51
N SER A 344 23.36 3.53 4.61
CA SER A 344 22.45 4.69 4.70
C SER A 344 21.04 4.34 4.26
#